data_46f1cbc269e1478d7d7cf0ef2d9714a8
#
_entry.id   46f1cbc269e1478d7d7cf0ef2d9714a8
#
_cell.length_a   1.000
_cell.length_b   1.000
_cell.length_c   1.000
_cell.angle_alpha   90.00
_cell.angle_beta   90.00
_cell.angle_gamma   90.00
#
_symmetry.space_group_name_H-M   'P 1'
#
loop_
_entity.id
_entity.type
_entity.pdbx_description
1 polymer ?
#
loop_
_entity_poly.entity_id
_entity_poly.type
_entity_poly.pdbx_seq_one_letter_code
_entity_poly.pdbx_strand_id
1 'polypeptide(L)'
;MGARIAVIGAGHVGLVMAAGLAELGHDVTAVDVNDALIVGLRKARVPFHEAGLVKLVEQGLASGQLHFTNTYDEAIPEADFIFLAVDTPPTLAGAADLRNIRNATRSIAGTLNGKAPIIINKSTSPIGTGRRPSSSAVLMRNRPRMVVSRSDWSFTVLANAR
;
A
#
# COMPACT_ATOMS: atom_id res chain seq x y z
N MET A 1 6.09 -19.56 7.34
CA MET A 1 6.29 -18.80 6.10
C MET A 1 5.62 -17.44 6.24
N GLY A 2 6.34 -16.35 5.97
CA GLY A 2 5.77 -15.01 5.95
C GLY A 2 4.82 -14.83 4.76
N ALA A 3 3.85 -13.90 4.88
CA ALA A 3 3.00 -13.50 3.75
C ALA A 3 3.77 -12.57 2.80
N ARG A 4 3.39 -12.53 1.52
CA ARG A 4 3.87 -11.54 0.56
C ARG A 4 2.99 -10.31 0.61
N ILE A 5 3.58 -9.17 0.90
CA ILE A 5 2.86 -7.93 1.18
C ILE A 5 3.35 -6.83 0.26
N ALA A 6 2.42 -6.18 -0.45
CA ALA A 6 2.70 -4.94 -1.16
C ALA A 6 2.23 -3.74 -0.34
N VAL A 7 3.09 -2.73 -0.20
CA VAL A 7 2.75 -1.45 0.45
C VAL A 7 2.82 -0.35 -0.60
N ILE A 8 1.68 0.25 -0.92
CA ILE A 8 1.56 1.29 -1.95
C ILE A 8 1.61 2.67 -1.31
N GLY A 9 2.69 3.37 -1.58
CA GLY A 9 3.12 4.61 -0.93
C GLY A 9 4.22 4.32 0.09
N ALA A 10 5.44 4.83 -0.15
CA ALA A 10 6.59 4.71 0.74
C ALA A 10 6.86 6.02 1.51
N GLY A 11 5.82 6.83 1.75
CA GLY A 11 5.86 7.95 2.66
C GLY A 11 5.98 7.51 4.12
N HIS A 12 5.79 8.43 5.08
CA HIS A 12 6.01 8.15 6.51
C HIS A 12 5.26 6.88 6.97
N VAL A 13 3.94 6.85 6.80
CA VAL A 13 3.10 5.71 7.26
C VAL A 13 3.44 4.41 6.54
N GLY A 14 3.60 4.48 5.21
CA GLY A 14 3.89 3.29 4.40
C GLY A 14 5.25 2.70 4.70
N LEU A 15 6.30 3.52 4.85
CA LEU A 15 7.65 3.04 5.14
C LEU A 15 7.77 2.44 6.53
N VAL A 16 7.20 3.09 7.56
CA VAL A 16 7.18 2.54 8.94
C VAL A 16 6.47 1.17 8.96
N MET A 17 5.33 1.09 8.27
CA MET A 17 4.58 -0.16 8.19
C MET A 17 5.35 -1.24 7.41
N ALA A 18 5.94 -0.90 6.26
CA ALA A 18 6.70 -1.85 5.44
C ALA A 18 7.89 -2.43 6.22
N ALA A 19 8.67 -1.56 6.89
CA ALA A 19 9.80 -1.98 7.70
C ALA A 19 9.38 -2.85 8.90
N GLY A 20 8.29 -2.49 9.59
CA GLY A 20 7.76 -3.28 10.70
C GLY A 20 7.22 -4.65 10.27
N LEU A 21 6.55 -4.74 9.12
CA LEU A 21 6.06 -6.02 8.59
C LEU A 21 7.23 -6.93 8.14
N ALA A 22 8.29 -6.35 7.57
CA ALA A 22 9.50 -7.09 7.22
C ALA A 22 10.21 -7.63 8.48
N GLU A 23 10.30 -6.84 9.56
CA GLU A 23 10.82 -7.27 10.86
C GLU A 23 10.04 -8.45 11.45
N LEU A 24 8.73 -8.51 11.21
CA LEU A 24 7.86 -9.62 11.60
C LEU A 24 8.03 -10.88 10.73
N GLY A 25 8.93 -10.86 9.74
CA GLY A 25 9.26 -12.02 8.91
C GLY A 25 8.38 -12.16 7.66
N HIS A 26 7.71 -11.10 7.22
CA HIS A 26 6.99 -11.06 5.95
C HIS A 26 7.90 -10.63 4.80
N ASP A 27 7.60 -11.06 3.58
CA ASP A 27 8.23 -10.58 2.35
C ASP A 27 7.48 -9.34 1.87
N VAL A 28 8.09 -8.16 2.01
CA VAL A 28 7.44 -6.87 1.81
C VAL A 28 8.05 -6.10 0.66
N THR A 29 7.24 -5.71 -0.31
CA THR A 29 7.63 -4.81 -1.39
C THR A 29 6.88 -3.48 -1.26
N ALA A 30 7.62 -2.40 -0.98
CA ALA A 30 7.07 -1.05 -0.94
C ALA A 30 7.20 -0.37 -2.31
N VAL A 31 6.09 0.18 -2.79
CA VAL A 31 6.00 0.85 -4.10
C VAL A 31 5.79 2.34 -3.90
N ASP A 32 6.56 3.17 -4.61
CA ASP A 32 6.29 4.60 -4.68
C ASP A 32 6.60 5.14 -6.09
N VAL A 33 5.82 6.10 -6.54
CA VAL A 33 6.00 6.75 -7.85
C VAL A 33 7.20 7.72 -7.88
N ASN A 34 7.77 8.06 -6.73
CA ASN A 34 8.91 8.94 -6.60
C ASN A 34 10.22 8.16 -6.75
N ASP A 35 10.81 8.20 -7.93
CA ASP A 35 12.07 7.50 -8.24
C ASP A 35 13.22 7.88 -7.30
N ALA A 36 13.35 9.18 -6.97
CA ALA A 36 14.42 9.65 -6.09
C ALA A 36 14.28 9.08 -4.68
N LEU A 37 13.04 8.96 -4.18
CA LEU A 37 12.73 8.32 -2.92
C LEU A 37 13.14 6.85 -2.96
N ILE A 38 12.71 6.10 -3.97
CA ILE A 38 13.02 4.66 -4.12
C ILE A 38 14.53 4.42 -4.19
N VAL A 39 15.25 5.22 -5.00
CA VAL A 39 16.72 5.14 -5.07
C VAL A 39 17.38 5.41 -3.71
N GLY A 40 16.83 6.34 -2.93
CA GLY A 40 17.28 6.61 -1.56
C GLY A 40 17.02 5.43 -0.62
N LEU A 41 15.80 4.91 -0.61
CA LEU A 41 15.37 3.81 0.27
C LEU A 41 16.11 2.49 0.01
N ARG A 42 16.43 2.19 -1.26
CA ARG A 42 17.30 1.05 -1.63
C ARG A 42 18.71 1.13 -1.02
N LYS A 43 19.12 2.31 -0.56
CA LYS A 43 20.40 2.58 0.14
C LYS A 43 20.18 2.90 1.62
N ALA A 44 19.04 2.50 2.18
CA ALA A 44 18.61 2.78 3.55
C ALA A 44 18.58 4.29 3.91
N ARG A 45 18.48 5.19 2.91
CA ARG A 45 18.35 6.63 3.15
C ARG A 45 16.90 6.98 3.39
N VAL A 46 16.51 7.07 4.67
CA VAL A 46 15.16 7.44 5.09
C VAL A 46 15.05 8.97 5.08
N PRO A 47 14.05 9.57 4.39
CA PRO A 47 13.98 11.03 4.21
C PRO A 47 13.39 11.79 5.41
N PHE A 48 13.03 11.12 6.50
CA PHE A 48 12.51 11.71 7.73
C PHE A 48 13.06 11.00 8.96
N HIS A 49 12.96 11.66 10.11
CA HIS A 49 13.43 11.08 11.36
C HIS A 49 12.29 10.29 12.04
N GLU A 50 12.54 8.98 12.25
CA GLU A 50 11.71 8.10 13.07
C GLU A 50 12.65 7.16 13.84
N ALA A 51 12.48 7.11 15.17
CA ALA A 51 13.39 6.36 16.03
C ALA A 51 13.41 4.87 15.65
N GLY A 52 14.60 4.35 15.35
CA GLY A 52 14.80 2.93 14.99
C GLY A 52 14.48 2.56 13.55
N LEU A 53 13.80 3.43 12.77
CA LEU A 53 13.34 3.09 11.41
C LEU A 53 14.50 2.80 10.45
N VAL A 54 15.57 3.60 10.48
CA VAL A 54 16.76 3.37 9.62
C VAL A 54 17.30 1.97 9.84
N LYS A 55 17.45 1.55 11.11
CA LYS A 55 17.94 0.21 11.46
C LYS A 55 17.01 -0.90 10.93
N LEU A 56 15.69 -0.73 11.05
CA LEU A 56 14.71 -1.69 10.52
C LEU A 56 14.79 -1.80 8.99
N VAL A 57 14.95 -0.67 8.30
CA VAL A 57 15.12 -0.66 6.84
C VAL A 57 16.43 -1.35 6.43
N GLU A 58 17.54 -1.07 7.11
CA GLU A 58 18.83 -1.73 6.85
C GLU A 58 18.73 -3.25 7.07
N GLN A 59 18.11 -3.68 8.16
CA GLN A 59 17.93 -5.11 8.49
C GLN A 59 17.01 -5.79 7.46
N GLY A 60 15.89 -5.15 7.08
CA GLY A 60 14.96 -5.68 6.10
C GLY A 60 15.60 -5.83 4.70
N LEU A 61 16.41 -4.85 4.27
CA LEU A 61 17.19 -4.94 3.03
C LEU A 61 18.24 -6.05 3.08
N ALA A 62 18.98 -6.14 4.20
CA ALA A 62 20.03 -7.14 4.38
C ALA A 62 19.50 -8.57 4.45
N SER A 63 18.33 -8.78 5.05
CA SER A 63 17.66 -10.09 5.12
C SER A 63 16.92 -10.47 3.82
N GLY A 64 16.76 -9.52 2.88
CA GLY A 64 15.96 -9.71 1.66
C GLY A 64 14.46 -9.82 1.91
N GLN A 65 13.97 -9.30 3.04
CA GLN A 65 12.55 -9.27 3.40
C GLN A 65 11.88 -7.93 3.09
N LEU A 66 12.67 -6.88 2.80
CA LEU A 66 12.18 -5.57 2.41
C LEU A 66 12.73 -5.16 1.07
N HIS A 67 11.83 -4.86 0.14
CA HIS A 67 12.14 -4.43 -1.22
C HIS A 67 11.50 -3.09 -1.52
N PHE A 68 12.12 -2.30 -2.40
CA PHE A 68 11.59 -1.01 -2.85
C PHE A 68 11.56 -0.96 -4.37
N THR A 69 10.44 -0.57 -4.94
CA THR A 69 10.26 -0.44 -6.39
C THR A 69 9.39 0.76 -6.76
N ASN A 70 9.53 1.24 -7.99
CA ASN A 70 8.64 2.25 -8.59
C ASN A 70 7.59 1.62 -9.52
N THR A 71 7.57 0.27 -9.66
CA THR A 71 6.64 -0.44 -10.53
C THR A 71 5.68 -1.33 -9.75
N TYR A 72 4.42 -1.35 -10.18
CA TYR A 72 3.39 -2.22 -9.60
C TYR A 72 3.58 -3.67 -10.02
N ASP A 73 4.17 -3.91 -11.19
CA ASP A 73 4.37 -5.26 -11.78
C ASP A 73 5.31 -6.13 -10.93
N GLU A 74 6.24 -5.52 -10.19
CA GLU A 74 7.12 -6.24 -9.28
C GLU A 74 6.46 -6.59 -7.93
N ALA A 75 5.45 -5.82 -7.50
CA ALA A 75 4.90 -5.93 -6.15
C ALA A 75 3.54 -6.65 -6.10
N ILE A 76 2.67 -6.45 -7.10
CA ILE A 76 1.26 -6.84 -7.03
C ILE A 76 0.98 -8.31 -7.39
N PRO A 77 1.56 -8.89 -8.46
CA PRO A 77 1.14 -10.20 -8.97
C PRO A 77 1.19 -11.30 -7.92
N GLU A 78 2.15 -11.23 -7.03
CA GLU A 78 2.39 -12.26 -6.02
C GLU A 78 1.92 -11.88 -4.61
N ALA A 79 1.40 -10.66 -4.40
CA ALA A 79 0.96 -10.19 -3.10
C ALA A 79 -0.26 -10.98 -2.57
N ASP A 80 -0.22 -11.31 -1.28
CA ASP A 80 -1.35 -11.86 -0.53
C ASP A 80 -2.16 -10.72 0.09
N PHE A 81 -1.46 -9.64 0.49
CA PHE A 81 -2.03 -8.42 1.06
C PHE A 81 -1.47 -7.20 0.34
N ILE A 82 -2.32 -6.20 0.13
CA ILE A 82 -1.94 -4.91 -0.43
C ILE A 82 -2.39 -3.81 0.52
N PHE A 83 -1.46 -3.05 1.06
CA PHE A 83 -1.74 -1.88 1.88
C PHE A 83 -1.68 -0.62 1.03
N LEU A 84 -2.75 0.18 1.03
CA LEU A 84 -2.78 1.52 0.44
C LEU A 84 -2.41 2.54 1.51
N ALA A 85 -1.23 3.14 1.38
CA ALA A 85 -0.69 4.15 2.29
C ALA A 85 -0.27 5.43 1.53
N VAL A 86 -1.01 5.77 0.47
CA VAL A 86 -0.77 6.96 -0.35
C VAL A 86 -1.32 8.21 0.31
N ASP A 87 -0.69 9.34 0.04
CA ASP A 87 -1.11 10.63 0.58
C ASP A 87 -2.46 11.08 0.03
N THR A 88 -3.24 11.73 0.92
CA THR A 88 -4.54 12.33 0.61
C THR A 88 -4.52 13.80 1.07
N PRO A 89 -3.76 14.67 0.36
CA PRO A 89 -3.63 16.07 0.77
C PRO A 89 -4.99 16.77 0.75
N PRO A 90 -5.19 17.82 1.58
CA PRO A 90 -6.41 18.59 1.53
C PRO A 90 -6.52 19.35 0.20
N THR A 91 -7.72 19.39 -0.38
CA THR A 91 -8.04 20.30 -1.48
C THR A 91 -8.19 21.73 -0.97
N LEU A 92 -8.25 22.72 -1.86
CA LEU A 92 -8.54 24.12 -1.50
C LEU A 92 -9.86 24.30 -0.72
N ALA A 93 -10.81 23.38 -0.90
CA ALA A 93 -12.08 23.35 -0.17
C ALA A 93 -12.01 22.56 1.15
N GLY A 94 -10.82 22.11 1.59
CA GLY A 94 -10.62 21.36 2.83
C GLY A 94 -11.01 19.88 2.76
N ALA A 95 -11.50 19.39 1.62
CA ALA A 95 -11.79 17.97 1.43
C ALA A 95 -10.53 17.17 1.10
N ALA A 96 -10.48 15.87 1.44
CA ALA A 96 -9.37 15.02 1.07
C ALA A 96 -9.30 14.81 -0.46
N ASP A 97 -8.12 14.97 -1.05
CA ASP A 97 -7.89 14.68 -2.46
C ASP A 97 -7.67 13.17 -2.65
N LEU A 98 -8.61 12.53 -3.29
CA LEU A 98 -8.60 11.07 -3.52
C LEU A 98 -7.93 10.66 -4.84
N ARG A 99 -7.29 11.57 -5.56
CA ARG A 99 -6.66 11.25 -6.86
C ARG A 99 -5.59 10.16 -6.72
N ASN A 100 -4.74 10.24 -5.68
CA ASN A 100 -3.69 9.26 -5.45
C ASN A 100 -4.27 7.86 -5.16
N ILE A 101 -5.31 7.77 -4.32
CA ILE A 101 -6.01 6.51 -4.05
C ILE A 101 -6.59 5.92 -5.34
N ARG A 102 -7.28 6.75 -6.17
CA ARG A 102 -7.87 6.29 -7.42
C ARG A 102 -6.82 5.81 -8.42
N ASN A 103 -5.71 6.52 -8.53
CA ASN A 103 -4.61 6.14 -9.43
C ASN A 103 -3.97 4.83 -8.95
N ALA A 104 -3.63 4.71 -7.67
CA ALA A 104 -3.09 3.48 -7.09
C ALA A 104 -4.04 2.29 -7.31
N THR A 105 -5.34 2.46 -7.06
CA THR A 105 -6.33 1.39 -7.28
C THR A 105 -6.44 0.96 -8.74
N ARG A 106 -6.34 1.90 -9.71
CA ARG A 106 -6.32 1.56 -11.13
C ARG A 106 -5.08 0.78 -11.51
N SER A 107 -3.90 1.21 -11.03
CA SER A 107 -2.63 0.51 -11.28
C SER A 107 -2.67 -0.90 -10.71
N ILE A 108 -3.13 -1.08 -9.47
CA ILE A 108 -3.32 -2.40 -8.87
C ILE A 108 -4.23 -3.27 -9.75
N ALA A 109 -5.40 -2.73 -10.15
CA ALA A 109 -6.37 -3.47 -10.96
C ALA A 109 -5.81 -3.92 -12.32
N GLY A 110 -4.95 -3.10 -12.94
CA GLY A 110 -4.30 -3.41 -14.22
C GLY A 110 -3.20 -4.47 -14.10
N THR A 111 -2.64 -4.67 -12.91
CA THR A 111 -1.50 -5.56 -12.68
C THR A 111 -1.92 -6.93 -12.08
N LEU A 112 -3.17 -7.06 -11.61
CA LEU A 112 -3.68 -8.32 -11.04
C LEU A 112 -3.79 -9.42 -12.09
N ASN A 113 -3.06 -10.53 -11.90
CA ASN A 113 -3.01 -11.69 -12.79
C ASN A 113 -3.97 -12.82 -12.33
N GLY A 114 -5.22 -12.48 -12.05
CA GLY A 114 -6.21 -13.47 -11.56
C GLY A 114 -6.08 -13.81 -10.06
N LYS A 115 -5.01 -13.42 -9.39
CA LYS A 115 -4.88 -13.49 -7.93
C LYS A 115 -5.79 -12.45 -7.28
N ALA A 116 -6.35 -12.77 -6.14
CA ALA A 116 -7.27 -11.91 -5.40
C ALA A 116 -6.70 -11.57 -4.02
N PRO A 117 -5.75 -10.60 -3.94
CA PRO A 117 -5.18 -10.19 -2.67
C PRO A 117 -6.22 -9.49 -1.80
N ILE A 118 -5.98 -9.47 -0.49
CA ILE A 118 -6.73 -8.64 0.44
C ILE A 118 -6.17 -7.21 0.37
N ILE A 119 -7.02 -6.24 0.02
CA ILE A 119 -6.62 -4.82 -0.04
C ILE A 119 -7.04 -4.10 1.23
N ILE A 120 -6.09 -3.47 1.91
CA ILE A 120 -6.27 -2.76 3.17
C ILE A 120 -5.96 -1.28 2.94
N ASN A 121 -6.98 -0.41 3.10
CA ASN A 121 -6.76 1.03 2.98
C ASN A 121 -6.28 1.61 4.32
N LYS A 122 -5.07 2.19 4.33
CA LYS A 122 -4.46 2.93 5.43
C LYS A 122 -4.45 4.44 5.17
N SER A 123 -4.77 4.86 3.95
CA SER A 123 -4.86 6.29 3.63
C SER A 123 -6.06 6.93 4.31
N THR A 124 -5.90 8.15 4.79
CA THR A 124 -7.01 8.95 5.33
C THR A 124 -8.02 9.23 4.22
N SER A 125 -9.27 8.83 4.42
CA SER A 125 -10.32 9.02 3.42
C SER A 125 -11.68 9.32 4.07
N PRO A 126 -12.56 10.12 3.42
CA PRO A 126 -13.89 10.39 3.93
C PRO A 126 -14.70 9.11 4.13
N ILE A 127 -15.63 9.15 5.10
CA ILE A 127 -16.57 8.04 5.34
C ILE A 127 -17.31 7.69 4.06
N GLY A 128 -17.30 6.41 3.68
CA GLY A 128 -17.97 5.90 2.47
C GLY A 128 -17.07 5.75 1.25
N THR A 129 -15.82 6.24 1.26
CA THR A 129 -14.88 6.08 0.15
C THR A 129 -14.66 4.60 -0.20
N GLY A 130 -14.75 3.71 0.79
CA GLY A 130 -14.65 2.27 0.62
C GLY A 130 -15.92 1.57 0.12
N ARG A 131 -17.08 2.26 0.06
CA ARG A 131 -18.37 1.64 -0.27
C ARG A 131 -18.74 1.70 -1.76
N ARG A 132 -18.15 2.60 -2.55
CA ARG A 132 -18.42 2.72 -3.98
C ARG A 132 -17.14 3.03 -4.72
N PRO A 133 -16.71 2.19 -5.66
CA PRO A 133 -16.02 2.71 -6.80
C PRO A 133 -17.05 3.62 -7.50
N SER A 134 -16.77 4.94 -7.59
CA SER A 134 -17.50 5.82 -8.50
C SER A 134 -17.54 5.16 -9.88
N SER A 135 -18.51 5.48 -10.70
CA SER A 135 -18.89 4.94 -12.00
C SER A 135 -17.79 4.75 -13.07
N SER A 136 -16.55 4.76 -12.71
CA SER A 136 -15.35 4.38 -13.45
C SER A 136 -14.67 3.16 -12.83
N ALA A 137 -15.39 2.33 -12.07
CA ALA A 137 -14.89 1.06 -11.63
C ALA A 137 -14.61 0.20 -12.84
N VAL A 138 -13.32 -0.03 -13.08
CA VAL A 138 -12.87 -1.18 -13.86
C VAL A 138 -13.61 -2.38 -13.28
N LEU A 139 -14.47 -2.99 -14.11
CA LEU A 139 -15.18 -4.22 -13.78
C LEU A 139 -14.13 -5.31 -13.51
N MET A 140 -13.76 -5.47 -12.25
CA MET A 140 -13.03 -6.66 -11.83
C MET A 140 -13.98 -7.84 -12.01
N ARG A 141 -13.74 -8.69 -12.97
CA ARG A 141 -14.56 -9.87 -13.33
C ARG A 141 -14.66 -10.91 -12.22
N ASN A 142 -13.85 -10.79 -11.15
CA ASN A 142 -14.00 -11.55 -9.91
C ASN A 142 -14.11 -10.53 -8.77
N ARG A 143 -15.28 -10.44 -8.15
CA ARG A 143 -15.61 -9.44 -7.12
C ARG A 143 -14.86 -9.72 -5.82
N PRO A 144 -13.85 -8.92 -5.41
CA PRO A 144 -13.41 -8.93 -4.03
C PRO A 144 -14.50 -8.33 -3.12
N ARG A 145 -14.81 -8.97 -2.03
CA ARG A 145 -15.71 -8.43 -1.01
C ARG A 145 -14.96 -7.47 -0.12
N MET A 146 -15.47 -6.25 0.00
CA MET A 146 -14.94 -5.22 0.88
C MET A 146 -15.50 -5.40 2.29
N VAL A 147 -14.64 -5.65 3.27
CA VAL A 147 -15.02 -5.65 4.69
C VAL A 147 -14.62 -4.32 5.30
N VAL A 148 -15.61 -3.54 5.77
CA VAL A 148 -15.40 -2.26 6.47
C VAL A 148 -15.53 -2.52 7.96
N SER A 149 -14.44 -2.33 8.72
CA SER A 149 -14.49 -2.32 10.18
C SER A 149 -14.93 -0.93 10.69
N ARG A 150 -15.88 -0.89 11.63
CA ARG A 150 -16.35 0.33 12.31
C ARG A 150 -15.48 0.58 13.53
N SER A 151 -14.50 1.44 13.39
CA SER A 151 -13.88 2.19 14.49
C SER A 151 -13.18 3.40 13.89
N ASP A 152 -12.92 4.44 14.66
CA ASP A 152 -12.38 5.75 14.23
C ASP A 152 -11.00 5.71 13.52
N TRP A 153 -10.46 4.53 13.31
CA TRP A 153 -9.34 4.20 12.44
C TRP A 153 -9.89 3.36 11.29
N SER A 154 -10.18 3.99 10.16
CA SER A 154 -10.82 3.35 9.00
C SER A 154 -9.90 2.34 8.32
N PHE A 155 -10.01 1.07 8.72
CA PHE A 155 -9.47 -0.04 7.94
C PHE A 155 -10.53 -0.51 6.95
N THR A 156 -10.23 -0.46 5.68
CA THR A 156 -11.07 -1.09 4.64
C THR A 156 -10.34 -2.33 4.15
N VAL A 157 -10.90 -3.50 4.40
CA VAL A 157 -10.38 -4.76 3.91
C VAL A 157 -11.21 -5.20 2.71
N LEU A 158 -10.58 -5.34 1.55
CA LEU A 158 -11.17 -5.96 0.36
C LEU A 158 -10.78 -7.44 0.38
N ALA A 159 -11.73 -8.34 0.66
CA ALA A 159 -11.51 -9.77 0.63
C ALA A 159 -12.30 -10.40 -0.52
N ASN A 160 -11.69 -11.36 -1.21
CA ASN A 160 -12.38 -12.18 -2.19
C ASN A 160 -13.12 -13.31 -1.47
N ALA A 161 -14.43 -13.43 -1.70
CA ALA A 161 -15.19 -14.62 -1.29
C ALA A 161 -15.18 -15.61 -2.46
N ARG A 162 -14.74 -16.85 -2.19
CA ARG A 162 -14.88 -17.99 -3.09
C ARG A 162 -16.35 -18.29 -3.36
#